data_37b23d00134e4130af494f01111fe5b1
#
_entry.id   37b23d00134e4130af494f01111fe5b1
#
_cell.length_a   1.000
_cell.length_b   1.000
_cell.length_c   1.000
_cell.angle_alpha   90.00
_cell.angle_beta   90.00
_cell.angle_gamma   90.00
#
_symmetry.space_group_name_H-M   'P 1'
#
loop_
_entity.id
_entity.type
_entity.pdbx_description
1 polymer ?
#
loop_
_entity_poly.entity_id
_entity_poly.type
_entity_poly.pdbx_seq_one_letter_code
_entity_poly.pdbx_strand_id
1 'polypeptide(L)'
;MADINNNGIPDEVEAANIQIANDKILADTNKAAGRAEASTLLTKWLSTFFDPAKDMPTITELASFIDKQIQSGSPADAIKIDLRSTNAYKTRFSGNAARVASGLSEYSPAEYLQAEESYNDILKRGGLDKLATRNNFASLIGGQVSAVELQDRVVNVYNNITNADSGLQAQLKRLSSTVGITNQDLAESLLMGKEGAASLKSKITQAEIRTEAATQGLTSTLGDVELQRLGVTREQARAGFANVKSQKDILGKLSSIYRQPGTAGDIQSELEKEQFTGLESQRRKSLAKQEVASYSKQVGTASLGRSTTGLV
;
A
#
# COMPACT_ATOMS: atom_id res chain seq x y z
N MET A 1 7.07 -48.82 -61.47
CA MET A 1 7.12 -47.51 -60.84
C MET A 1 8.46 -46.87 -61.24
N ALA A 2 8.44 -45.72 -61.85
CA ALA A 2 9.63 -45.00 -62.25
C ALA A 2 10.29 -44.35 -61.03
N ASP A 3 11.62 -44.40 -60.98
CA ASP A 3 12.47 -43.64 -60.04
C ASP A 3 13.46 -42.89 -60.88
N ILE A 4 13.04 -41.70 -61.38
CA ILE A 4 13.79 -40.92 -62.35
C ILE A 4 15.03 -40.28 -61.76
N ASN A 5 15.03 -39.98 -60.44
CA ASN A 5 16.16 -39.39 -59.75
C ASN A 5 17.11 -40.41 -59.12
N ASN A 6 16.79 -41.69 -59.19
CA ASN A 6 17.63 -42.84 -58.77
C ASN A 6 18.00 -42.85 -57.28
N ASN A 7 17.10 -42.34 -56.41
CA ASN A 7 17.31 -42.27 -54.96
C ASN A 7 16.74 -43.48 -54.20
N GLY A 8 16.16 -44.43 -54.94
CA GLY A 8 15.55 -45.64 -54.38
C GLY A 8 14.11 -45.54 -53.95
N ILE A 9 13.47 -44.35 -54.17
CA ILE A 9 12.06 -44.10 -53.84
C ILE A 9 11.29 -43.85 -55.16
N PRO A 10 10.23 -44.56 -55.49
CA PRO A 10 9.43 -44.27 -56.68
C PRO A 10 8.87 -42.82 -56.67
N ASP A 11 8.91 -42.16 -57.82
CA ASP A 11 8.50 -40.74 -57.97
C ASP A 11 7.04 -40.50 -57.48
N GLU A 12 6.16 -41.48 -57.60
CA GLU A 12 4.77 -41.39 -57.10
C GLU A 12 4.73 -41.36 -55.58
N VAL A 13 5.63 -42.05 -54.89
CA VAL A 13 5.76 -42.06 -53.43
C VAL A 13 6.36 -40.73 -52.94
N GLU A 14 7.34 -40.20 -53.65
CA GLU A 14 7.92 -38.88 -53.36
C GLU A 14 6.85 -37.79 -53.52
N ALA A 15 6.10 -37.79 -54.61
CA ALA A 15 5.03 -36.80 -54.83
C ALA A 15 3.94 -36.89 -53.75
N ALA A 16 3.60 -38.10 -53.31
CA ALA A 16 2.65 -38.29 -52.20
C ALA A 16 3.20 -37.81 -50.87
N ASN A 17 4.49 -38.03 -50.56
CA ASN A 17 5.14 -37.57 -49.34
C ASN A 17 5.27 -36.03 -49.33
N ILE A 18 5.54 -35.40 -50.47
CA ILE A 18 5.59 -33.93 -50.60
C ILE A 18 4.19 -33.36 -50.39
N GLN A 19 3.14 -33.99 -50.97
CA GLN A 19 1.78 -33.54 -50.76
C GLN A 19 1.36 -33.61 -49.28
N ILE A 20 1.65 -34.73 -48.59
CA ILE A 20 1.38 -34.90 -47.15
C ILE A 20 2.12 -33.84 -46.33
N ALA A 21 3.38 -33.57 -46.67
CA ALA A 21 4.16 -32.53 -45.99
C ALA A 21 3.57 -31.12 -46.20
N ASN A 22 3.16 -30.79 -47.43
CA ASN A 22 2.55 -29.50 -47.75
C ASN A 22 1.20 -29.35 -47.04
N ASP A 23 0.35 -30.38 -47.04
CA ASP A 23 -0.94 -30.38 -46.33
C ASP A 23 -0.75 -30.18 -44.82
N LYS A 24 0.27 -30.81 -44.25
CA LYS A 24 0.64 -30.62 -42.85
C LYS A 24 1.11 -29.20 -42.56
N ILE A 25 1.97 -28.64 -43.40
CA ILE A 25 2.44 -27.26 -43.29
C ILE A 25 1.26 -26.28 -43.38
N LEU A 26 0.34 -26.50 -44.33
CA LEU A 26 -0.85 -25.66 -44.48
C LEU A 26 -1.76 -25.74 -43.26
N ALA A 27 -2.00 -26.96 -42.74
CA ALA A 27 -2.78 -27.18 -41.53
C ALA A 27 -2.16 -26.51 -40.30
N ASP A 28 -0.83 -26.61 -40.10
CA ASP A 28 -0.11 -26.00 -39.00
C ASP A 28 -0.10 -24.46 -39.13
N THR A 29 0.02 -23.93 -40.35
CA THR A 29 -0.04 -22.49 -40.62
C THR A 29 -1.45 -21.94 -40.30
N ASN A 30 -2.50 -22.61 -40.77
CA ASN A 30 -3.87 -22.21 -40.48
C ASN A 30 -4.18 -22.28 -38.97
N LYS A 31 -3.67 -23.29 -38.28
CA LYS A 31 -3.80 -23.43 -36.85
C LYS A 31 -3.06 -22.33 -36.09
N ALA A 32 -1.86 -21.93 -36.54
CA ALA A 32 -1.11 -20.83 -35.97
C ALA A 32 -1.82 -19.48 -36.16
N ALA A 33 -2.37 -19.25 -37.38
CA ALA A 33 -3.14 -18.03 -37.67
C ALA A 33 -4.39 -17.93 -36.80
N GLY A 34 -5.16 -19.04 -36.65
CA GLY A 34 -6.32 -19.07 -35.77
C GLY A 34 -5.98 -18.84 -34.30
N ARG A 35 -4.83 -19.32 -33.84
CA ARG A 35 -4.33 -19.07 -32.46
C ARG A 35 -3.99 -17.60 -32.26
N ALA A 36 -3.32 -16.96 -33.20
CA ALA A 36 -2.96 -15.55 -33.13
C ALA A 36 -4.21 -14.66 -33.11
N GLU A 37 -5.22 -14.98 -33.93
CA GLU A 37 -6.50 -14.28 -33.93
C GLU A 37 -7.23 -14.44 -32.59
N ALA A 38 -7.33 -15.65 -32.04
CA ALA A 38 -7.95 -15.93 -30.75
C ALA A 38 -7.24 -15.20 -29.62
N SER A 39 -5.92 -15.18 -29.59
CA SER A 39 -5.11 -14.43 -28.63
C SER A 39 -5.39 -12.94 -28.69
N THR A 40 -5.45 -12.37 -29.90
CA THR A 40 -5.75 -10.95 -30.13
C THR A 40 -7.15 -10.60 -29.63
N LEU A 41 -8.17 -11.40 -29.93
CA LEU A 41 -9.54 -11.19 -29.51
C LEU A 41 -9.68 -11.25 -27.98
N LEU A 42 -9.04 -12.23 -27.32
CA LEU A 42 -9.09 -12.38 -25.88
C LEU A 42 -8.30 -11.28 -25.17
N THR A 43 -7.18 -10.86 -25.69
CA THR A 43 -6.41 -9.72 -25.15
C THR A 43 -7.20 -8.42 -25.28
N LYS A 44 -7.86 -8.20 -26.42
CA LYS A 44 -8.76 -7.06 -26.61
C LYS A 44 -9.95 -7.11 -25.64
N TRP A 45 -10.51 -8.28 -25.39
CA TRP A 45 -11.56 -8.48 -24.40
C TRP A 45 -11.05 -8.14 -22.98
N LEU A 46 -9.86 -8.59 -22.59
CA LEU A 46 -9.25 -8.22 -21.31
C LEU A 46 -9.06 -6.71 -21.15
N SER A 47 -8.58 -6.02 -22.18
CA SER A 47 -8.36 -4.57 -22.13
C SER A 47 -9.64 -3.76 -21.93
N THR A 48 -10.82 -4.38 -22.12
CA THR A 48 -12.10 -3.77 -21.78
C THR A 48 -12.33 -3.67 -20.26
N PHE A 49 -11.72 -4.58 -19.47
CA PHE A 49 -11.96 -4.70 -18.03
C PHE A 49 -10.79 -4.29 -17.16
N PHE A 50 -9.63 -4.11 -17.74
CA PHE A 50 -8.39 -3.75 -17.06
C PHE A 50 -7.84 -2.46 -17.63
N ASP A 51 -7.47 -1.54 -16.75
CA ASP A 51 -6.80 -0.29 -17.14
C ASP A 51 -5.30 -0.58 -17.40
N PRO A 52 -4.81 -0.45 -18.64
CA PRO A 52 -3.39 -0.72 -18.92
C PRO A 52 -2.43 0.13 -18.10
N ALA A 53 -2.83 1.34 -17.70
CA ALA A 53 -1.99 2.21 -16.88
C ALA A 53 -1.83 1.71 -15.44
N LYS A 54 -2.79 0.94 -14.93
CA LYS A 54 -2.82 0.48 -13.53
C LYS A 54 -2.62 -1.02 -13.39
N ASP A 55 -3.05 -1.80 -14.39
CA ASP A 55 -3.20 -3.24 -14.30
C ASP A 55 -2.23 -4.02 -15.20
N MET A 56 -1.19 -3.37 -15.74
CA MET A 56 -0.28 -4.01 -16.69
C MET A 56 0.28 -5.36 -16.20
N PRO A 57 0.73 -5.52 -14.94
CA PRO A 57 1.19 -6.83 -14.45
C PRO A 57 0.10 -7.90 -14.52
N THR A 58 -1.11 -7.56 -14.12
CA THR A 58 -2.29 -8.44 -14.16
C THR A 58 -2.68 -8.82 -15.58
N ILE A 59 -2.67 -7.83 -16.50
CA ILE A 59 -2.94 -8.06 -17.93
C ILE A 59 -1.90 -9.00 -18.51
N THR A 60 -0.62 -8.83 -18.19
CA THR A 60 0.47 -9.69 -18.67
C THR A 60 0.31 -11.14 -18.16
N GLU A 61 -0.04 -11.33 -16.88
CA GLU A 61 -0.31 -12.64 -16.30
C GLU A 61 -1.48 -13.33 -17.01
N LEU A 62 -2.59 -12.63 -17.18
CA LEU A 62 -3.77 -13.17 -17.85
C LEU A 62 -3.55 -13.44 -19.33
N ALA A 63 -2.81 -12.58 -20.04
CA ALA A 63 -2.42 -12.81 -21.43
C ALA A 63 -1.56 -14.07 -21.57
N SER A 64 -0.59 -14.25 -20.68
CA SER A 64 0.26 -15.45 -20.63
C SER A 64 -0.56 -16.73 -20.35
N PHE A 65 -1.55 -16.64 -19.48
CA PHE A 65 -2.49 -17.73 -19.22
C PHE A 65 -3.31 -18.07 -20.48
N ILE A 66 -3.86 -17.05 -21.16
CA ILE A 66 -4.62 -17.20 -22.41
C ILE A 66 -3.78 -17.90 -23.47
N ASP A 67 -2.53 -17.45 -23.68
CA ASP A 67 -1.65 -18.02 -24.68
C ASP A 67 -1.38 -19.51 -24.42
N LYS A 68 -1.16 -19.90 -23.16
CA LYS A 68 -0.98 -21.30 -22.77
C LYS A 68 -2.23 -22.14 -23.07
N GLN A 69 -3.41 -21.62 -22.77
CA GLN A 69 -4.69 -22.31 -23.02
C GLN A 69 -4.96 -22.46 -24.52
N ILE A 70 -4.67 -21.43 -25.32
CA ILE A 70 -4.77 -21.51 -26.79
C ILE A 70 -3.78 -22.53 -27.36
N GLN A 71 -2.55 -22.57 -26.85
CA GLN A 71 -1.56 -23.56 -27.26
C GLN A 71 -2.00 -24.99 -26.94
N SER A 72 -2.70 -25.21 -25.83
CA SER A 72 -3.26 -26.51 -25.46
C SER A 72 -4.52 -26.87 -26.26
N GLY A 73 -5.05 -25.96 -27.10
CA GLY A 73 -6.22 -26.18 -27.94
C GLY A 73 -7.57 -25.94 -27.25
N SER A 74 -7.56 -25.23 -26.11
CA SER A 74 -8.80 -24.90 -25.39
C SER A 74 -9.65 -23.93 -26.20
N PRO A 75 -10.97 -24.14 -26.31
CA PRO A 75 -11.87 -23.20 -27.00
C PRO A 75 -12.02 -21.89 -26.20
N ALA A 76 -12.31 -20.78 -26.88
CA ALA A 76 -12.35 -19.44 -26.29
C ALA A 76 -13.30 -19.32 -25.09
N ASP A 77 -14.44 -20.00 -25.10
CA ASP A 77 -15.41 -19.95 -23.99
C ASP A 77 -14.91 -20.72 -22.76
N ALA A 78 -14.20 -21.83 -22.94
CA ALA A 78 -13.53 -22.52 -21.84
C ALA A 78 -12.44 -21.63 -21.22
N ILE A 79 -11.65 -20.96 -22.06
CA ILE A 79 -10.61 -20.02 -21.59
C ILE A 79 -11.22 -18.88 -20.73
N LYS A 80 -12.37 -18.33 -21.14
CA LYS A 80 -13.08 -17.28 -20.36
C LYS A 80 -13.55 -17.80 -19.00
N ILE A 81 -13.97 -19.07 -18.92
CA ILE A 81 -14.37 -19.71 -17.66
C ILE A 81 -13.15 -19.93 -16.77
N ASP A 82 -12.09 -20.50 -17.33
CA ASP A 82 -10.87 -20.80 -16.58
C ASP A 82 -10.15 -19.55 -16.09
N LEU A 83 -10.21 -18.44 -16.84
CA LEU A 83 -9.72 -17.13 -16.41
C LEU A 83 -10.29 -16.70 -15.06
N ARG A 84 -11.56 -16.98 -14.78
CA ARG A 84 -12.21 -16.64 -13.51
C ARG A 84 -11.58 -17.35 -12.31
N SER A 85 -10.94 -18.49 -12.54
CA SER A 85 -10.25 -19.26 -11.49
C SER A 85 -8.89 -18.66 -11.10
N THR A 86 -8.31 -17.82 -11.95
CA THR A 86 -6.99 -17.22 -11.73
C THR A 86 -6.98 -16.22 -10.56
N ASN A 87 -5.85 -16.12 -9.86
CA ASN A 87 -5.70 -15.16 -8.77
C ASN A 87 -5.82 -13.71 -9.27
N ALA A 88 -5.27 -13.41 -10.43
CA ALA A 88 -5.34 -12.09 -11.06
C ALA A 88 -6.79 -11.65 -11.29
N TYR A 89 -7.63 -12.52 -11.84
CA TYR A 89 -9.05 -12.23 -12.03
C TYR A 89 -9.79 -12.05 -10.71
N LYS A 90 -9.59 -12.97 -9.75
CA LYS A 90 -10.21 -12.91 -8.42
C LYS A 90 -9.82 -11.65 -7.66
N THR A 91 -8.59 -11.20 -7.77
CA THR A 91 -8.11 -9.95 -7.17
C THR A 91 -8.80 -8.74 -7.79
N ARG A 92 -8.94 -8.71 -9.13
CA ARG A 92 -9.60 -7.60 -9.82
C ARG A 92 -11.09 -7.50 -9.46
N PHE A 93 -11.76 -8.63 -9.35
CA PHE A 93 -13.20 -8.75 -9.07
C PHE A 93 -13.47 -9.27 -7.65
N SER A 94 -12.69 -8.83 -6.69
CA SER A 94 -12.66 -9.39 -5.33
C SER A 94 -14.00 -9.29 -4.58
N GLY A 95 -14.85 -8.31 -4.89
CA GLY A 95 -16.20 -8.20 -4.32
C GLY A 95 -17.12 -9.38 -4.66
N ASN A 96 -16.86 -10.08 -5.77
CA ASN A 96 -17.66 -11.26 -6.16
C ASN A 96 -17.53 -12.41 -5.16
N ALA A 97 -16.38 -12.60 -4.54
CA ALA A 97 -16.18 -13.65 -3.54
C ALA A 97 -17.15 -13.51 -2.35
N ALA A 98 -17.35 -12.30 -1.85
CA ALA A 98 -18.28 -12.02 -0.76
C ALA A 98 -19.76 -12.19 -1.21
N ARG A 99 -20.10 -11.84 -2.46
CA ARG A 99 -21.43 -12.07 -3.02
C ARG A 99 -21.77 -13.55 -3.07
N VAL A 100 -20.84 -14.38 -3.59
CA VAL A 100 -21.01 -15.85 -3.65
C VAL A 100 -21.13 -16.44 -2.25
N ALA A 101 -20.31 -15.99 -1.31
CA ALA A 101 -20.40 -16.42 0.10
C ALA A 101 -21.74 -16.07 0.74
N SER A 102 -22.43 -15.03 0.24
CA SER A 102 -23.78 -14.62 0.66
C SER A 102 -24.92 -15.31 -0.13
N GLY A 103 -24.58 -16.27 -1.00
CA GLY A 103 -25.56 -17.02 -1.80
C GLY A 103 -26.04 -16.30 -3.06
N LEU A 104 -25.36 -15.25 -3.49
CA LEU A 104 -25.68 -14.50 -4.70
C LEU A 104 -24.80 -14.94 -5.88
N SER A 105 -25.26 -14.69 -7.10
CA SER A 105 -24.43 -14.87 -8.29
C SER A 105 -23.34 -13.81 -8.37
N GLU A 106 -22.21 -14.19 -8.98
CA GLU A 106 -21.17 -13.24 -9.33
C GLU A 106 -21.71 -12.19 -10.32
N TYR A 107 -21.25 -10.97 -10.19
CA TYR A 107 -21.38 -10.00 -11.27
C TYR A 107 -20.46 -10.40 -12.42
N SER A 108 -20.99 -10.31 -13.65
CA SER A 108 -20.14 -10.34 -14.83
C SER A 108 -19.14 -9.19 -14.80
N PRO A 109 -18.02 -9.27 -15.53
CA PRO A 109 -17.08 -8.14 -15.59
C PRO A 109 -17.73 -6.82 -15.98
N ALA A 110 -18.68 -6.82 -16.89
CA ALA A 110 -19.41 -5.61 -17.31
C ALA A 110 -20.28 -5.02 -16.20
N GLU A 111 -21.05 -5.86 -15.50
CA GLU A 111 -21.87 -5.44 -14.35
C GLU A 111 -21.00 -4.91 -13.20
N TYR A 112 -19.86 -5.55 -12.97
CA TYR A 112 -18.91 -5.13 -11.93
C TYR A 112 -18.35 -3.72 -12.22
N LEU A 113 -17.92 -3.48 -13.47
CA LEU A 113 -17.43 -2.16 -13.88
C LEU A 113 -18.51 -1.09 -13.84
N GLN A 114 -19.71 -1.42 -14.25
CA GLN A 114 -20.85 -0.49 -14.17
C GLN A 114 -21.16 -0.11 -12.73
N ALA A 115 -21.06 -1.06 -11.79
CA ALA A 115 -21.20 -0.77 -10.36
C ALA A 115 -20.07 0.13 -9.86
N GLU A 116 -18.79 -0.17 -10.21
CA GLU A 116 -17.66 0.66 -9.87
C GLU A 116 -17.79 2.10 -10.39
N GLU A 117 -18.21 2.27 -11.64
CA GLU A 117 -18.43 3.57 -12.26
C GLU A 117 -19.53 4.36 -11.53
N SER A 118 -20.65 3.70 -11.25
CA SER A 118 -21.76 4.30 -10.51
C SER A 118 -21.32 4.75 -9.11
N TYR A 119 -20.58 3.92 -8.39
CA TYR A 119 -20.06 4.29 -7.06
C TYR A 119 -19.05 5.43 -7.13
N ASN A 120 -18.16 5.40 -8.12
CA ASN A 120 -17.18 6.47 -8.34
C ASN A 120 -17.88 7.81 -8.57
N ASP A 121 -18.93 7.84 -9.39
CA ASP A 121 -19.69 9.06 -9.69
C ASP A 121 -20.44 9.59 -8.47
N ILE A 122 -21.05 8.71 -7.68
CA ILE A 122 -21.76 9.09 -6.46
C ILE A 122 -20.77 9.66 -5.44
N LEU A 123 -19.65 8.98 -5.19
CA LEU A 123 -18.66 9.42 -4.22
C LEU A 123 -18.00 10.74 -4.66
N LYS A 124 -17.66 10.91 -5.93
CA LYS A 124 -17.10 12.16 -6.47
C LYS A 124 -18.08 13.30 -6.37
N ARG A 125 -19.34 13.11 -6.75
CA ARG A 125 -20.38 14.15 -6.58
C ARG A 125 -20.60 14.50 -5.12
N GLY A 126 -20.41 13.57 -4.20
CA GLY A 126 -20.43 13.81 -2.76
C GLY A 126 -19.14 14.42 -2.21
N GLY A 127 -18.12 14.74 -3.03
CA GLY A 127 -16.82 15.24 -2.54
C GLY A 127 -16.02 14.21 -1.74
N LEU A 128 -16.30 12.93 -1.93
CA LEU A 128 -15.67 11.79 -1.23
C LEU A 128 -14.68 11.05 -2.13
N ASP A 129 -13.90 11.78 -2.93
CA ASP A 129 -12.98 11.23 -3.93
C ASP A 129 -11.98 10.23 -3.34
N LYS A 130 -11.56 10.42 -2.09
CA LYS A 130 -10.64 9.51 -1.39
C LYS A 130 -11.25 8.13 -1.16
N LEU A 131 -12.58 8.03 -1.12
CA LEU A 131 -13.29 6.76 -1.01
C LEU A 131 -13.46 6.03 -2.35
N ALA A 132 -13.27 6.71 -3.46
CA ALA A 132 -13.39 6.17 -4.80
C ALA A 132 -12.20 5.26 -5.15
N THR A 133 -12.04 4.17 -4.39
CA THR A 133 -10.97 3.18 -4.56
C THR A 133 -11.54 1.80 -4.89
N ARG A 134 -10.78 0.99 -5.62
CA ARG A 134 -11.19 -0.39 -5.95
C ARG A 134 -11.52 -1.24 -4.73
N ASN A 135 -10.77 -1.09 -3.65
CA ASN A 135 -11.02 -1.85 -2.42
C ASN A 135 -12.37 -1.48 -1.80
N ASN A 136 -12.69 -0.20 -1.76
CA ASN A 136 -13.98 0.26 -1.26
C ASN A 136 -15.13 -0.17 -2.17
N PHE A 137 -14.93 -0.12 -3.49
CA PHE A 137 -15.92 -0.64 -4.44
C PHE A 137 -16.15 -2.14 -4.26
N ALA A 138 -15.08 -2.92 -4.08
CA ALA A 138 -15.18 -4.34 -3.80
C ALA A 138 -15.95 -4.63 -2.50
N SER A 139 -15.71 -3.83 -1.45
CA SER A 139 -16.44 -3.93 -0.18
C SER A 139 -17.93 -3.58 -0.35
N LEU A 140 -18.25 -2.54 -1.12
CA LEU A 140 -19.63 -2.16 -1.43
C LEU A 140 -20.34 -3.24 -2.24
N ILE A 141 -19.70 -3.78 -3.28
CA ILE A 141 -20.24 -4.87 -4.11
C ILE A 141 -20.44 -6.13 -3.26
N GLY A 142 -19.45 -6.50 -2.46
CA GLY A 142 -19.53 -7.64 -1.56
C GLY A 142 -20.59 -7.47 -0.47
N GLY A 143 -20.79 -6.26 0.01
CA GLY A 143 -21.83 -5.88 0.96
C GLY A 143 -23.20 -5.68 0.33
N GLN A 144 -23.38 -5.94 -0.97
CA GLN A 144 -24.63 -5.83 -1.71
C GLN A 144 -25.25 -4.41 -1.74
N VAL A 145 -24.43 -3.39 -1.56
CA VAL A 145 -24.87 -2.01 -1.57
C VAL A 145 -25.19 -1.60 -3.00
N SER A 146 -26.43 -1.22 -3.27
CA SER A 146 -26.80 -0.68 -4.59
C SER A 146 -26.31 0.77 -4.76
N ALA A 147 -26.23 1.25 -6.01
CA ALA A 147 -25.87 2.64 -6.29
C ALA A 147 -26.86 3.61 -5.63
N VAL A 148 -28.16 3.30 -5.64
CA VAL A 148 -29.19 4.12 -4.98
C VAL A 148 -28.97 4.14 -3.47
N GLU A 149 -28.73 2.99 -2.88
CA GLU A 149 -28.46 2.90 -1.43
C GLU A 149 -27.19 3.67 -1.04
N LEU A 150 -26.12 3.59 -1.85
CA LEU A 150 -24.92 4.38 -1.61
C LEU A 150 -25.21 5.88 -1.69
N GLN A 151 -26.00 6.31 -2.68
CA GLN A 151 -26.41 7.72 -2.78
C GLN A 151 -27.19 8.17 -1.56
N ASP A 152 -28.13 7.38 -1.09
CA ASP A 152 -28.92 7.68 0.12
C ASP A 152 -28.02 7.74 1.36
N ARG A 153 -27.07 6.81 1.49
CA ARG A 153 -26.10 6.82 2.59
C ARG A 153 -25.24 8.09 2.58
N VAL A 154 -24.75 8.52 1.41
CA VAL A 154 -23.97 9.76 1.26
C VAL A 154 -24.78 10.99 1.67
N VAL A 155 -26.02 11.11 1.18
CA VAL A 155 -26.92 12.22 1.53
C VAL A 155 -27.22 12.23 3.03
N ASN A 156 -27.54 11.08 3.62
CA ASN A 156 -27.86 10.96 5.05
C ASN A 156 -26.67 11.31 5.94
N VAL A 157 -25.46 10.90 5.54
CA VAL A 157 -24.24 11.23 6.29
C VAL A 157 -24.01 12.74 6.31
N TYR A 158 -24.12 13.44 5.17
CA TYR A 158 -23.99 14.90 5.13
C TYR A 158 -25.08 15.60 5.90
N ASN A 159 -26.32 15.14 5.81
CA ASN A 159 -27.42 15.68 6.61
C ASN A 159 -27.15 15.51 8.11
N ASN A 160 -26.64 14.36 8.55
CA ASN A 160 -26.31 14.12 9.95
C ASN A 160 -25.17 15.02 10.45
N ILE A 161 -24.15 15.25 9.61
CA ILE A 161 -23.04 16.15 9.96
C ILE A 161 -23.51 17.62 9.99
N THR A 162 -24.30 18.04 9.02
CA THR A 162 -24.73 19.44 8.86
C THR A 162 -25.82 19.84 9.87
N ASN A 163 -26.73 18.92 10.17
CA ASN A 163 -27.85 19.14 11.08
C ASN A 163 -27.58 18.63 12.50
N ALA A 164 -26.32 18.30 12.82
CA ALA A 164 -25.92 17.93 14.16
C ALA A 164 -26.27 19.01 15.17
N ASP A 165 -26.57 18.64 16.41
CA ASP A 165 -26.82 19.63 17.48
C ASP A 165 -25.59 20.52 17.70
N SER A 166 -25.81 21.69 18.33
CA SER A 166 -24.78 22.70 18.53
C SER A 166 -23.60 22.22 19.36
N GLY A 167 -23.81 21.28 20.28
CA GLY A 167 -22.75 20.65 21.07
C GLY A 167 -21.85 19.75 20.21
N LEU A 168 -22.48 18.92 19.38
CA LEU A 168 -21.73 18.05 18.44
C LEU A 168 -20.99 18.88 17.39
N GLN A 169 -21.62 19.92 16.82
CA GLN A 169 -20.96 20.84 15.89
C GLN A 169 -19.74 21.53 16.52
N ALA A 170 -19.83 21.98 17.77
CA ALA A 170 -18.68 22.54 18.49
C ALA A 170 -17.54 21.55 18.66
N GLN A 171 -17.84 20.28 18.98
CA GLN A 171 -16.83 19.21 19.05
C GLN A 171 -16.23 18.92 17.68
N LEU A 172 -17.02 18.83 16.61
CA LEU A 172 -16.54 18.63 15.24
C LEU A 172 -15.62 19.78 14.81
N LYS A 173 -15.99 21.03 15.11
CA LYS A 173 -15.16 22.20 14.84
C LYS A 173 -13.84 22.16 15.62
N ARG A 174 -13.87 21.74 16.89
CA ARG A 174 -12.67 21.56 17.70
C ARG A 174 -11.77 20.47 17.11
N LEU A 175 -12.30 19.33 16.72
CA LEU A 175 -11.56 18.25 16.07
C LEU A 175 -10.96 18.74 14.75
N SER A 176 -11.69 19.48 13.94
CA SER A 176 -11.20 20.07 12.70
C SER A 176 -10.03 21.02 12.95
N SER A 177 -10.14 21.93 13.92
CA SER A 177 -9.14 22.96 14.18
C SER A 177 -7.90 22.40 14.90
N THR A 178 -8.08 21.44 15.83
CA THR A 178 -6.99 20.92 16.68
C THR A 178 -6.31 19.70 16.07
N VAL A 179 -7.09 18.84 15.39
CA VAL A 179 -6.66 17.51 14.91
C VAL A 179 -6.61 17.48 13.38
N GLY A 180 -7.16 18.47 12.69
CA GLY A 180 -7.21 18.53 11.23
C GLY A 180 -8.18 17.53 10.59
N ILE A 181 -9.18 17.03 11.36
CA ILE A 181 -10.24 16.16 10.84
C ILE A 181 -11.23 17.00 10.05
N THR A 182 -11.48 16.57 8.83
CA THR A 182 -12.43 17.22 7.92
C THR A 182 -13.82 16.55 7.99
N ASN A 183 -14.85 17.24 7.49
CA ASN A 183 -16.17 16.62 7.31
C ASN A 183 -16.11 15.39 6.37
N GLN A 184 -15.14 15.37 5.45
CA GLN A 184 -14.89 14.24 4.59
C GLN A 184 -14.39 13.01 5.37
N ASP A 185 -13.48 13.21 6.34
CA ASP A 185 -12.99 12.11 7.20
C ASP A 185 -14.11 11.54 8.09
N LEU A 186 -15.03 12.40 8.53
CA LEU A 186 -16.21 11.98 9.27
C LEU A 186 -17.20 11.21 8.39
N ALA A 187 -17.46 11.71 7.17
CA ALA A 187 -18.31 11.04 6.21
C ALA A 187 -17.74 9.68 5.81
N GLU A 188 -16.42 9.59 5.61
CA GLU A 188 -15.71 8.33 5.39
C GLU A 188 -15.95 7.34 6.53
N SER A 189 -15.77 7.78 7.78
CA SER A 189 -15.99 6.95 8.97
C SER A 189 -17.42 6.40 9.05
N LEU A 190 -18.40 7.23 8.75
CA LEU A 190 -19.80 6.85 8.82
C LEU A 190 -20.23 5.93 7.67
N LEU A 191 -19.70 6.15 6.46
CA LEU A 191 -20.02 5.35 5.27
C LEU A 191 -19.37 3.97 5.30
N MET A 192 -18.12 3.89 5.75
CA MET A 192 -17.34 2.64 5.74
C MET A 192 -17.47 1.83 7.04
N GLY A 193 -18.31 2.26 7.98
CA GLY A 193 -18.60 1.54 9.22
C GLY A 193 -17.33 1.24 10.04
N LYS A 194 -17.07 -0.02 10.35
CA LYS A 194 -15.93 -0.41 11.22
C LYS A 194 -14.58 0.01 10.65
N GLU A 195 -14.37 -0.12 9.35
CA GLU A 195 -13.12 0.25 8.68
C GLU A 195 -12.92 1.76 8.69
N GLY A 196 -13.96 2.53 8.38
CA GLY A 196 -13.95 3.98 8.45
C GLY A 196 -13.72 4.49 9.88
N ALA A 197 -14.35 3.87 10.88
CA ALA A 197 -14.14 4.20 12.28
C ALA A 197 -12.70 3.92 12.72
N ALA A 198 -12.08 2.83 12.26
CA ALA A 198 -10.67 2.52 12.52
C ALA A 198 -9.74 3.55 11.87
N SER A 199 -10.01 3.96 10.63
CA SER A 199 -9.28 5.01 9.93
C SER A 199 -9.37 6.35 10.66
N LEU A 200 -10.56 6.76 11.08
CA LEU A 200 -10.76 7.98 11.86
C LEU A 200 -10.02 7.94 13.20
N LYS A 201 -10.11 6.83 13.93
CA LYS A 201 -9.37 6.63 15.18
C LYS A 201 -7.86 6.75 14.96
N SER A 202 -7.35 6.16 13.89
CA SER A 202 -5.94 6.26 13.50
C SER A 202 -5.52 7.72 13.27
N LYS A 203 -6.30 8.51 12.52
CA LYS A 203 -6.03 9.93 12.29
C LYS A 203 -6.06 10.75 13.58
N ILE A 204 -7.01 10.47 14.47
CA ILE A 204 -7.07 11.13 15.80
C ILE A 204 -5.79 10.84 16.58
N THR A 205 -5.38 9.58 16.69
CA THR A 205 -4.16 9.19 17.42
C THR A 205 -2.91 9.87 16.84
N GLN A 206 -2.75 9.88 15.51
CA GLN A 206 -1.64 10.57 14.85
C GLN A 206 -1.61 12.07 15.16
N ALA A 207 -2.76 12.71 15.11
CA ALA A 207 -2.87 14.14 15.42
C ALA A 207 -2.62 14.44 16.90
N GLU A 208 -3.04 13.56 17.81
CA GLU A 208 -2.71 13.67 19.24
C GLU A 208 -1.21 13.56 19.48
N ILE A 209 -0.54 12.58 18.87
CA ILE A 209 0.93 12.44 18.94
C ILE A 209 1.61 13.70 18.41
N ARG A 210 1.20 14.21 17.26
CA ARG A 210 1.72 15.46 16.66
C ARG A 210 1.52 16.65 17.58
N THR A 211 0.36 16.77 18.20
CA THR A 211 0.03 17.84 19.14
C THR A 211 0.93 17.80 20.38
N GLU A 212 1.21 16.62 20.92
CA GLU A 212 2.11 16.49 22.08
C GLU A 212 3.55 16.85 21.72
N ALA A 213 4.04 16.51 20.51
CA ALA A 213 5.34 16.99 20.02
C ALA A 213 5.38 18.51 19.90
N ALA A 214 4.38 19.10 19.24
CA ALA A 214 4.27 20.54 19.05
C ALA A 214 4.16 21.31 20.37
N THR A 215 3.49 20.79 21.39
CA THR A 215 3.42 21.37 22.74
C THR A 215 4.80 21.49 23.38
N GLN A 216 5.72 20.59 23.04
CA GLN A 216 7.11 20.67 23.46
C GLN A 216 7.99 21.54 22.56
N GLY A 217 7.42 22.17 21.51
CA GLY A 217 8.16 22.93 20.49
C GLY A 217 9.01 22.03 19.58
N LEU A 218 8.60 20.78 19.42
CA LEU A 218 9.27 19.79 18.57
C LEU A 218 8.39 19.43 17.37
N THR A 219 9.05 19.10 16.26
CA THR A 219 8.43 18.38 15.15
C THR A 219 9.02 16.99 15.13
N SER A 220 8.20 15.94 15.25
CA SER A 220 8.70 14.57 15.31
C SER A 220 9.52 14.23 14.06
N THR A 221 10.68 13.65 14.27
CA THR A 221 11.59 13.17 13.21
C THR A 221 11.26 11.73 12.77
N LEU A 222 10.62 10.94 13.65
CA LEU A 222 10.10 9.60 13.31
C LEU A 222 8.79 9.69 12.54
N GLY A 223 8.06 10.79 12.70
CA GLY A 223 6.70 10.95 12.14
C GLY A 223 5.61 10.28 12.99
N ASP A 224 4.44 10.86 12.94
CA ASP A 224 3.25 10.44 13.69
C ASP A 224 2.72 9.06 13.27
N VAL A 225 2.83 8.72 11.98
CA VAL A 225 2.43 7.41 11.44
C VAL A 225 3.32 6.28 12.00
N GLU A 226 4.64 6.49 12.03
CA GLU A 226 5.56 5.49 12.56
C GLU A 226 5.40 5.32 14.08
N LEU A 227 5.22 6.41 14.82
CA LEU A 227 4.95 6.36 16.26
C LEU A 227 3.64 5.64 16.57
N GLN A 228 2.62 5.84 15.77
CA GLN A 228 1.37 5.09 15.89
C GLN A 228 1.58 3.60 15.60
N ARG A 229 2.37 3.26 14.56
CA ARG A 229 2.71 1.87 14.23
C ARG A 229 3.46 1.17 15.38
N LEU A 230 4.27 1.93 16.11
CA LEU A 230 4.96 1.47 17.32
C LEU A 230 4.02 1.36 18.54
N GLY A 231 2.73 1.70 18.40
CA GLY A 231 1.74 1.63 19.46
C GLY A 231 1.86 2.77 20.49
N VAL A 232 2.53 3.87 20.14
CA VAL A 232 2.69 5.02 21.03
C VAL A 232 1.34 5.67 21.31
N THR A 233 0.93 5.71 22.57
CA THR A 233 -0.28 6.43 23.02
C THR A 233 0.01 7.93 23.18
N ARG A 234 -1.05 8.72 23.32
CA ARG A 234 -0.93 10.15 23.61
C ARG A 234 -0.10 10.44 24.84
N GLU A 235 -0.34 9.70 25.94
CA GLU A 235 0.37 9.85 27.21
C GLU A 235 1.86 9.51 27.06
N GLN A 236 2.16 8.44 26.33
CA GLN A 236 3.54 8.05 26.03
C GLN A 236 4.22 9.09 25.11
N ALA A 237 3.52 9.64 24.13
CA ALA A 237 4.01 10.72 23.29
C ALA A 237 4.33 11.96 24.11
N ARG A 238 3.42 12.38 25.00
CA ARG A 238 3.62 13.52 25.91
C ARG A 238 4.86 13.36 26.77
N ALA A 239 4.98 12.24 27.49
CA ALA A 239 6.13 11.95 28.33
C ALA A 239 7.40 11.82 27.51
N GLY A 240 7.36 11.13 26.38
CA GLY A 240 8.48 10.90 25.50
C GLY A 240 9.03 12.19 24.90
N PHE A 241 8.20 13.05 24.34
CA PHE A 241 8.63 14.33 23.76
C PHE A 241 9.11 15.32 24.83
N ALA A 242 8.54 15.32 26.04
CA ALA A 242 9.05 16.11 27.16
C ALA A 242 10.47 15.66 27.54
N ASN A 243 10.72 14.35 27.57
CA ASN A 243 12.04 13.77 27.82
C ASN A 243 13.04 14.11 26.70
N VAL A 244 12.63 13.94 25.43
CA VAL A 244 13.44 14.32 24.26
C VAL A 244 13.83 15.79 24.33
N LYS A 245 12.91 16.70 24.64
CA LYS A 245 13.19 18.13 24.77
C LYS A 245 14.21 18.40 25.87
N SER A 246 14.01 17.85 27.06
CA SER A 246 14.92 18.07 28.19
C SER A 246 16.36 17.60 27.92
N GLN A 247 16.49 16.46 27.23
CA GLN A 247 17.78 15.87 26.89
C GLN A 247 18.45 16.51 25.66
N LYS A 248 17.66 17.00 24.70
CA LYS A 248 18.17 17.65 23.49
C LYS A 248 19.11 18.82 23.80
N ASP A 249 18.71 19.67 24.73
CA ASP A 249 19.50 20.84 25.12
C ASP A 249 20.82 20.45 25.85
N ILE A 250 20.75 19.42 26.71
CA ILE A 250 21.91 18.89 27.42
C ILE A 250 22.90 18.26 26.45
N LEU A 251 22.43 17.35 25.60
CA LEU A 251 23.26 16.67 24.61
C LEU A 251 23.78 17.61 23.53
N GLY A 252 23.05 18.67 23.20
CA GLY A 252 23.50 19.73 22.30
C GLY A 252 24.70 20.46 22.87
N LYS A 253 24.66 20.86 24.14
CA LYS A 253 25.78 21.51 24.84
C LYS A 253 26.98 20.58 24.99
N LEU A 254 26.76 19.33 25.42
CA LEU A 254 27.85 18.34 25.54
C LEU A 254 28.47 18.02 24.17
N SER A 255 27.70 17.86 23.12
CA SER A 255 28.22 17.66 21.77
C SER A 255 29.08 18.82 21.28
N SER A 256 28.72 20.05 21.64
CA SER A 256 29.51 21.24 21.35
C SER A 256 30.83 21.24 22.10
N ILE A 257 30.82 20.94 23.42
CA ILE A 257 32.00 20.88 24.26
C ILE A 257 33.00 19.84 23.74
N TYR A 258 32.49 18.64 23.40
CA TYR A 258 33.32 17.53 22.92
C TYR A 258 33.52 17.51 21.41
N ARG A 259 33.09 18.56 20.68
CA ARG A 259 33.24 18.73 19.23
C ARG A 259 32.70 17.53 18.44
N GLN A 260 31.58 16.97 18.87
CA GLN A 260 30.93 15.86 18.16
C GLN A 260 30.20 16.40 16.93
N PRO A 261 30.30 15.72 15.77
CA PRO A 261 29.56 16.12 14.58
C PRO A 261 28.04 15.90 14.73
N GLY A 262 27.26 16.75 14.10
CA GLY A 262 25.81 16.62 14.00
C GLY A 262 25.05 17.91 14.31
N THR A 263 23.87 18.00 13.75
CA THR A 263 22.93 19.11 13.92
C THR A 263 22.01 18.88 15.12
N ALA A 264 21.27 19.90 15.52
CA ALA A 264 20.21 19.77 16.54
C ALA A 264 19.10 18.80 16.10
N GLY A 265 18.88 18.66 14.78
CA GLY A 265 17.95 17.68 14.21
C GLY A 265 18.44 16.24 14.36
N ASP A 266 19.72 15.98 14.16
CA ASP A 266 20.33 14.66 14.34
C ASP A 266 20.23 14.20 15.80
N ILE A 267 20.48 15.11 16.75
CA ILE A 267 20.35 14.84 18.18
C ILE A 267 18.90 14.49 18.53
N GLN A 268 17.95 15.24 18.00
CA GLN A 268 16.53 14.98 18.22
C GLN A 268 16.13 13.61 17.65
N SER A 269 16.54 13.28 16.43
CA SER A 269 16.24 12.00 15.79
C SER A 269 16.80 10.82 16.60
N GLU A 270 18.03 10.92 17.09
CA GLU A 270 18.63 9.88 17.93
C GLU A 270 17.87 9.69 19.25
N LEU A 271 17.47 10.79 19.90
CA LEU A 271 16.71 10.76 21.13
C LEU A 271 15.29 10.21 20.94
N GLU A 272 14.62 10.56 19.84
CA GLU A 272 13.30 10.01 19.54
C GLU A 272 13.40 8.50 19.29
N LYS A 273 14.39 8.03 18.55
CA LYS A 273 14.63 6.59 18.36
C LYS A 273 14.90 5.89 19.69
N GLU A 274 15.76 6.44 20.52
CA GLU A 274 16.04 5.88 21.84
C GLU A 274 14.76 5.82 22.70
N GLN A 275 13.98 6.90 22.74
CA GLN A 275 12.80 7.04 23.57
C GLN A 275 11.65 6.11 23.14
N PHE A 276 11.40 5.98 21.82
CA PHE A 276 10.22 5.30 21.31
C PHE A 276 10.50 3.90 20.73
N THR A 277 11.75 3.60 20.38
CA THR A 277 12.12 2.29 19.84
C THR A 277 13.05 1.49 20.74
N GLY A 278 13.58 2.10 21.79
CA GLY A 278 14.55 1.47 22.69
C GLY A 278 15.96 1.33 22.09
N LEU A 279 16.23 1.93 20.93
CA LEU A 279 17.54 1.89 20.29
C LEU A 279 18.46 2.93 20.95
N GLU A 280 19.47 2.47 21.70
CA GLU A 280 20.41 3.37 22.38
C GLU A 280 21.14 4.29 21.40
N SER A 281 21.22 5.59 21.75
CA SER A 281 21.93 6.60 20.98
C SER A 281 23.43 6.32 20.94
N GLN A 282 24.00 6.26 19.73
CA GLN A 282 25.46 6.12 19.54
C GLN A 282 26.21 7.34 20.08
N ARG A 283 25.59 8.52 19.95
CA ARG A 283 26.13 9.78 20.50
C ARG A 283 26.27 9.73 22.02
N ARG A 284 25.25 9.23 22.73
CA ARG A 284 25.30 9.07 24.18
C ARG A 284 26.43 8.13 24.61
N LYS A 285 26.57 6.99 23.89
CA LYS A 285 27.68 6.05 24.13
C LYS A 285 29.06 6.70 23.92
N SER A 286 29.20 7.49 22.87
CA SER A 286 30.41 8.20 22.52
C SER A 286 30.74 9.28 23.56
N LEU A 287 29.78 10.08 23.98
CA LEU A 287 29.94 11.12 24.99
C LEU A 287 30.33 10.51 26.35
N ALA A 288 29.67 9.44 26.78
CA ALA A 288 30.00 8.74 28.02
C ALA A 288 31.45 8.21 28.01
N LYS A 289 31.91 7.64 26.88
CA LYS A 289 33.33 7.24 26.75
C LYS A 289 34.31 8.40 26.84
N GLN A 290 33.98 9.52 26.22
CA GLN A 290 34.84 10.72 26.27
C GLN A 290 34.87 11.34 27.66
N GLU A 291 33.77 11.37 28.38
CA GLU A 291 33.68 11.82 29.75
C GLU A 291 34.56 10.97 30.68
N VAL A 292 34.41 9.63 30.62
CA VAL A 292 35.25 8.70 31.38
C VAL A 292 36.73 8.89 31.05
N ALA A 293 37.08 9.06 29.76
CA ALA A 293 38.48 9.31 29.36
C ALA A 293 39.04 10.64 29.86
N SER A 294 38.22 11.69 29.99
CA SER A 294 38.63 12.98 30.55
C SER A 294 38.88 12.89 32.04
N TYR A 295 38.01 12.19 32.78
CA TYR A 295 38.21 11.96 34.23
C TYR A 295 39.44 11.11 34.51
N SER A 296 39.70 10.05 33.73
CA SER A 296 40.85 9.18 33.91
C SER A 296 42.18 9.92 33.67
N LYS A 297 42.22 10.84 32.71
CA LYS A 297 43.39 11.71 32.46
C LYS A 297 43.62 12.67 33.62
N GLN A 298 42.58 13.22 34.23
CA GLN A 298 42.69 14.20 35.31
C GLN A 298 43.15 13.56 36.63
N VAL A 299 42.71 12.32 36.88
CA VAL A 299 43.17 11.54 38.06
C VAL A 299 44.61 11.10 37.92
N GLY A 300 45.05 10.73 36.68
CA GLY A 300 46.43 10.34 36.39
C GLY A 300 47.43 11.49 36.61
N THR A 301 47.06 12.73 36.25
CA THR A 301 47.91 13.90 36.48
C THR A 301 47.97 14.36 37.94
N ALA A 302 46.91 14.14 38.72
CA ALA A 302 46.87 14.45 40.16
C ALA A 302 47.72 13.48 41.00
N SER A 303 47.89 12.23 40.56
CA SER A 303 48.73 11.25 41.27
C SER A 303 50.26 11.45 41.03
N LEU A 304 50.65 12.07 39.93
CA LEU A 304 52.05 12.35 39.62
C LEU A 304 52.59 13.61 40.35
N GLY A 305 51.68 14.47 40.81
CA GLY A 305 52.05 15.68 41.59
C GLY A 305 52.35 15.44 43.09
N ARG A 306 52.11 14.27 43.63
CA ARG A 306 52.19 13.94 45.05
C ARG A 306 53.47 13.21 45.46
N SER A 307 54.34 12.85 44.53
CA SER A 307 55.54 12.04 44.89
C SER A 307 56.84 12.76 44.91
N THR A 308 56.88 14.13 44.85
CA THR A 308 58.12 14.88 44.80
C THR A 308 58.31 15.88 45.96
N THR A 309 57.53 15.82 47.05
CA THR A 309 57.81 16.62 48.27
C THR A 309 57.84 15.71 49.46
N GLY A 310 59.01 15.16 49.71
CA GLY A 310 59.28 14.47 50.95
C GLY A 310 60.56 13.68 50.90
N LEU A 311 61.71 14.40 51.04
CA LEU A 311 62.92 13.89 51.72
C LEU A 311 64.03 14.91 51.58
N VAL A 312 64.17 15.74 52.59
CA VAL A 312 65.43 16.05 53.25
C VAL A 312 65.14 16.18 54.73
#